data_61271f3ece27a37777553b57125bce68
#
_entry.id   61271f3ece27a37777553b57125bce68
#
_cell.length_a   1.000
_cell.length_b   1.000
_cell.length_c   1.000
_cell.angle_alpha   90.00
_cell.angle_beta   90.00
_cell.angle_gamma   90.00
#
_symmetry.space_group_name_H-M   'P 1'
#
loop_
_entity.id
_entity.type
_entity.pdbx_description
1 polymer ?
#
loop_
_entity_poly.entity_id
_entity_poly.type
_entity_poly.pdbx_seq_one_letter_code
_entity_poly.pdbx_strand_id
1 'polypeptide(L)'
;MRAPRLHLLLGGGASVSSGVPSAAGLVWDFKRRLYASETNQAIERVGPIMDPTIQRSLQKYSDAKQGAPIEGADDEYSYYFARAYPSGHDRRLYIDSLLNGKKPGYGYRCLAALLLHKKIRTLWTPNFDDLPERAFAALAEGRAASVVGRDTPGRYDVFDRDERWPIIVKLHGDYRFDALKNVSSEIAKMDAELRNALIKSAESYGLVVVGYSGRDESVMTALTDAVRHFQEKAFPDGLFWCLREEEEPRPLATKLAETAIESGASFTFVRISDFDDFSTALYRASGVLHPIVETQLAERQAERTGYSLLRQGKEEPALKFNAIPIAEYPSTCYRFKSKVPGWAHLRTLTQGKEIVAALNLGAVICLGAQSTIKAAFEKEGVEDFKPMSIELSDLRKPDSHVIGLFYGAIAACLSYDGALALSGTRRRILFFGNIENIPARTSVAFNSLNLRTGTALIRDSRKGYWIHEAIEISLDYREDHLWLLIRPTVVLTANGATEPYMGLEKTDLIREAIATRYNPSVSDLLNFWLDVVWARTKEGRMNYPPTAEIGFQFALARTLGFSYKQS
;
A
#
# COMPACT_ATOMS: atom_id res chain seq x y z
N MET A 1 -7.17 29.50 -21.18
CA MET A 1 -8.03 29.18 -20.02
C MET A 1 -7.47 29.91 -18.81
N ARG A 2 -8.27 30.68 -18.08
CA ARG A 2 -7.86 31.16 -16.75
C ARG A 2 -7.63 29.93 -15.86
N ALA A 3 -6.48 29.87 -15.17
CA ALA A 3 -6.25 28.84 -14.18
C ALA A 3 -7.38 28.91 -13.14
N PRO A 4 -7.96 27.76 -12.71
CA PRO A 4 -9.01 27.74 -11.71
C PRO A 4 -8.49 28.43 -10.43
N ARG A 5 -9.34 29.24 -9.83
CA ARG A 5 -9.03 29.93 -8.58
C ARG A 5 -9.43 28.99 -7.44
N LEU A 6 -8.53 28.13 -7.02
CA LEU A 6 -8.81 27.12 -6.01
C LEU A 6 -8.13 27.45 -4.68
N HIS A 7 -8.89 27.31 -3.63
CA HIS A 7 -8.40 27.16 -2.26
C HIS A 7 -8.42 25.70 -1.84
N LEU A 8 -7.57 25.33 -0.89
CA LEU A 8 -7.61 24.00 -0.26
C LEU A 8 -7.99 24.12 1.22
N LEU A 9 -8.75 23.10 1.70
CA LEU A 9 -8.94 22.85 3.12
C LEU A 9 -8.34 21.48 3.44
N LEU A 10 -7.26 21.44 4.23
CA LEU A 10 -6.58 20.24 4.63
C LEU A 10 -6.92 19.85 6.06
N GLY A 11 -7.41 18.63 6.24
CA GLY A 11 -7.56 18.02 7.55
C GLY A 11 -6.42 17.07 7.93
N GLY A 12 -6.51 16.48 9.12
CA GLY A 12 -5.46 15.61 9.70
C GLY A 12 -5.10 14.40 8.85
N GLY A 13 -5.99 13.94 7.98
CA GLY A 13 -5.71 12.86 7.03
C GLY A 13 -4.58 13.17 6.05
N ALA A 14 -4.34 14.45 5.73
CA ALA A 14 -3.24 14.87 4.87
C ALA A 14 -1.85 14.66 5.50
N SER A 15 -1.77 14.65 6.83
CA SER A 15 -0.50 14.51 7.57
C SER A 15 -0.11 13.06 7.86
N VAL A 16 -0.99 12.10 7.56
CA VAL A 16 -0.76 10.66 7.87
C VAL A 16 0.47 10.12 7.13
N SER A 17 0.63 10.43 5.86
CA SER A 17 1.80 10.01 5.07
C SER A 17 3.12 10.65 5.54
N SER A 18 3.04 11.73 6.30
CA SER A 18 4.19 12.36 6.98
C SER A 18 4.49 11.72 8.35
N GLY A 19 3.75 10.67 8.74
CA GLY A 19 3.91 9.95 9.99
C GLY A 19 3.24 10.62 11.19
N VAL A 20 2.30 11.55 10.98
CA VAL A 20 1.43 12.12 12.03
C VAL A 20 0.15 11.27 12.10
N PRO A 21 -0.20 10.71 13.26
CA PRO A 21 -1.41 9.88 13.36
C PRO A 21 -2.69 10.66 13.04
N SER A 22 -3.67 9.99 12.45
CA SER A 22 -5.00 10.56 12.27
C SER A 22 -5.70 10.79 13.62
N ALA A 23 -6.73 11.64 13.66
CA ALA A 23 -7.53 11.84 14.86
C ALA A 23 -8.07 10.52 15.45
N ALA A 24 -8.52 9.59 14.60
CA ALA A 24 -8.94 8.26 15.04
C ALA A 24 -7.80 7.45 15.67
N GLY A 25 -6.60 7.49 15.08
CA GLY A 25 -5.41 6.84 15.65
C GLY A 25 -5.02 7.44 17.01
N LEU A 26 -5.17 8.76 17.18
CA LEU A 26 -4.92 9.44 18.44
C LEU A 26 -5.94 9.05 19.52
N VAL A 27 -7.22 8.88 19.18
CA VAL A 27 -8.24 8.39 20.11
C VAL A 27 -7.85 7.04 20.70
N TRP A 28 -7.36 6.11 19.89
CA TRP A 28 -6.88 4.82 20.37
C TRP A 28 -5.66 4.94 21.29
N ASP A 29 -4.73 5.86 21.02
CA ASP A 29 -3.59 6.12 21.91
C ASP A 29 -4.05 6.71 23.24
N PHE A 30 -5.02 7.63 23.24
CA PHE A 30 -5.59 8.19 24.46
C PHE A 30 -6.31 7.12 25.31
N LYS A 31 -7.15 6.29 24.69
CA LYS A 31 -7.82 5.16 25.37
C LYS A 31 -6.81 4.21 25.99
N ARG A 32 -5.72 3.87 25.27
CA ARG A 32 -4.63 3.03 25.77
C ARG A 32 -3.93 3.64 26.97
N ARG A 33 -3.64 4.94 26.95
CA ARG A 33 -2.99 5.65 28.06
C ARG A 33 -3.88 5.71 29.30
N LEU A 34 -5.15 6.02 29.12
CA LEU A 34 -6.11 6.05 30.20
C LEU A 34 -6.27 4.65 30.83
N TYR A 35 -6.41 3.63 30.01
CA TYR A 35 -6.47 2.26 30.49
C TYR A 35 -5.22 1.88 31.30
N ALA A 36 -4.03 2.15 30.77
CA ALA A 36 -2.76 1.86 31.45
C ALA A 36 -2.67 2.60 32.81
N SER A 37 -3.01 3.88 32.82
CA SER A 37 -2.99 4.71 34.04
C SER A 37 -4.00 4.24 35.08
N GLU A 38 -5.24 4.01 34.69
CA GLU A 38 -6.33 3.65 35.60
C GLU A 38 -6.23 2.20 36.12
N THR A 39 -5.56 1.29 35.36
CA THR A 39 -5.31 -0.08 35.78
C THR A 39 -3.93 -0.28 36.40
N ASN A 40 -3.16 0.80 36.57
CA ASN A 40 -1.78 0.78 37.09
C ASN A 40 -0.85 -0.20 36.37
N GLN A 41 -0.96 -0.24 35.04
CA GLN A 41 -0.14 -1.06 34.15
C GLN A 41 0.84 -0.19 33.36
N ALA A 42 2.03 -0.75 33.04
CA ALA A 42 2.92 -0.10 32.09
C ALA A 42 2.28 -0.10 30.69
N ILE A 43 2.33 1.03 29.98
CA ILE A 43 1.69 1.22 28.68
C ILE A 43 2.18 0.20 27.62
N GLU A 44 3.42 -0.25 27.73
CA GLU A 44 4.03 -1.25 26.87
C GLU A 44 3.35 -2.63 26.98
N ARG A 45 2.73 -2.91 28.14
CA ARG A 45 2.03 -4.18 28.41
C ARG A 45 0.61 -4.22 27.84
N VAL A 46 0.03 -3.06 27.52
CA VAL A 46 -1.31 -2.99 26.94
C VAL A 46 -1.34 -3.50 25.50
N GLY A 47 -0.20 -3.48 24.82
CA GLY A 47 -0.07 -3.93 23.43
C GLY A 47 -0.26 -2.83 22.39
N PRO A 48 -0.10 -3.18 21.09
CA PRO A 48 -0.15 -2.21 20.00
C PRO A 48 -1.60 -1.80 19.68
N ILE A 49 -1.82 -0.48 19.50
CA ILE A 49 -3.16 0.09 19.19
C ILE A 49 -3.69 -0.30 17.80
N MET A 50 -2.87 -0.89 16.95
CA MET A 50 -3.29 -1.39 15.62
C MET A 50 -3.86 -2.81 15.68
N ASP A 51 -3.77 -3.48 16.83
CA ASP A 51 -4.34 -4.82 17.03
C ASP A 51 -5.86 -4.70 17.30
N PRO A 52 -6.73 -5.29 16.46
CA PRO A 52 -8.17 -5.24 16.65
C PRO A 52 -8.65 -5.84 17.97
N THR A 53 -7.88 -6.79 18.56
CA THR A 53 -8.23 -7.39 19.85
C THR A 53 -7.99 -6.41 20.99
N ILE A 54 -6.88 -5.67 20.91
CA ILE A 54 -6.57 -4.60 21.87
C ILE A 54 -7.59 -3.48 21.75
N GLN A 55 -7.91 -3.04 20.52
CA GLN A 55 -8.95 -2.01 20.31
C GLN A 55 -10.29 -2.41 20.92
N ARG A 56 -10.75 -3.65 20.68
CA ARG A 56 -12.01 -4.15 21.30
C ARG A 56 -11.96 -4.14 22.83
N SER A 57 -10.82 -4.52 23.40
CA SER A 57 -10.65 -4.51 24.85
C SER A 57 -10.66 -3.10 25.43
N LEU A 58 -9.99 -2.14 24.78
CA LEU A 58 -9.96 -0.74 25.14
C LEU A 58 -11.35 -0.11 24.97
N GLN A 59 -12.07 -0.46 23.90
CA GLN A 59 -13.44 0.02 23.69
C GLN A 59 -14.37 -0.46 24.78
N LYS A 60 -14.39 -1.76 25.07
CA LYS A 60 -15.19 -2.34 26.15
C LYS A 60 -14.92 -1.67 27.51
N TYR A 61 -13.65 -1.38 27.79
CA TYR A 61 -13.27 -0.65 29.01
C TYR A 61 -13.80 0.77 29.00
N SER A 62 -13.72 1.46 27.87
CA SER A 62 -14.20 2.83 27.70
C SER A 62 -15.72 2.92 27.82
N ASP A 63 -16.46 2.01 27.21
CA ASP A 63 -17.92 1.94 27.23
C ASP A 63 -18.48 1.70 28.64
N ALA A 64 -17.69 1.08 29.53
CA ALA A 64 -18.06 0.90 30.92
C ALA A 64 -17.97 2.19 31.76
N LYS A 65 -17.43 3.30 31.21
CA LYS A 65 -17.28 4.58 31.90
C LYS A 65 -18.51 5.44 31.67
N GLN A 66 -19.10 5.91 32.78
CA GLN A 66 -20.25 6.81 32.71
C GLN A 66 -19.89 8.13 32.00
N GLY A 67 -20.69 8.50 31.00
CA GLY A 67 -20.51 9.73 30.22
C GLY A 67 -19.40 9.63 29.16
N ALA A 68 -18.88 8.43 28.86
CA ALA A 68 -17.96 8.24 27.73
C ALA A 68 -18.75 8.32 26.40
N PRO A 69 -18.21 8.99 25.38
CA PRO A 69 -18.82 9.00 24.06
C PRO A 69 -18.74 7.62 23.42
N ILE A 70 -19.72 7.31 22.59
CA ILE A 70 -19.70 6.08 21.77
C ILE A 70 -18.58 6.14 20.75
N GLU A 71 -18.11 4.99 20.30
CA GLU A 71 -17.07 4.89 19.28
C GLU A 71 -17.46 5.65 18.00
N GLY A 72 -16.58 6.50 17.52
CA GLY A 72 -16.79 7.30 16.32
C GLY A 72 -17.61 8.58 16.50
N ALA A 73 -18.07 8.89 17.73
CA ALA A 73 -18.75 10.15 18.02
C ALA A 73 -17.86 11.37 17.74
N ASP A 74 -18.48 12.50 17.41
CA ASP A 74 -17.75 13.72 17.03
C ASP A 74 -16.93 14.32 18.18
N ASP A 75 -17.39 14.15 19.41
CA ASP A 75 -16.73 14.61 20.64
C ASP A 75 -15.72 13.60 21.22
N GLU A 76 -15.62 12.40 20.65
CA GLU A 76 -14.75 11.31 21.13
C GLU A 76 -13.29 11.74 21.29
N TYR A 77 -12.75 12.41 20.27
CA TYR A 77 -11.36 12.92 20.30
C TYR A 77 -11.13 13.89 21.45
N SER A 78 -11.98 14.89 21.57
CA SER A 78 -11.86 15.94 22.58
C SER A 78 -12.03 15.39 24.00
N TYR A 79 -12.97 14.47 24.18
CA TYR A 79 -13.23 13.83 25.46
C TYR A 79 -12.01 13.04 25.96
N TYR A 80 -11.48 12.14 25.13
CA TYR A 80 -10.35 11.31 25.53
C TYR A 80 -9.05 12.10 25.63
N PHE A 81 -8.85 13.11 24.79
CA PHE A 81 -7.67 13.96 24.87
C PHE A 81 -7.63 14.77 26.15
N ALA A 82 -8.76 15.38 26.56
CA ALA A 82 -8.85 16.14 27.81
C ALA A 82 -8.60 15.24 29.03
N ARG A 83 -9.05 13.99 29.01
CA ARG A 83 -8.84 13.05 30.11
C ARG A 83 -7.42 12.50 30.17
N ALA A 84 -6.84 12.17 29.02
CA ALA A 84 -5.46 11.65 28.95
C ALA A 84 -4.43 12.74 29.31
N TYR A 85 -4.74 14.00 28.99
CA TYR A 85 -3.87 15.16 29.22
C TYR A 85 -4.71 16.35 29.76
N PRO A 86 -4.98 16.40 31.08
CA PRO A 86 -5.87 17.41 31.66
C PRO A 86 -5.34 18.84 31.50
N SER A 87 -4.03 19.05 31.60
CA SER A 87 -3.46 20.39 31.47
C SER A 87 -3.20 20.78 30.01
N GLY A 88 -3.37 22.05 29.66
CA GLY A 88 -3.03 22.59 28.35
C GLY A 88 -1.53 22.47 28.03
N HIS A 89 -0.69 22.51 29.07
CA HIS A 89 0.75 22.31 28.94
C HIS A 89 1.09 20.88 28.50
N ASP A 90 0.48 19.87 29.14
CA ASP A 90 0.73 18.46 28.81
C ASP A 90 0.22 18.12 27.41
N ARG A 91 -0.93 18.69 27.01
CA ARG A 91 -1.44 18.56 25.65
C ARG A 91 -0.47 19.11 24.61
N ARG A 92 0.15 20.26 24.90
CA ARG A 92 1.17 20.86 24.01
C ARG A 92 2.42 19.97 23.91
N LEU A 93 2.94 19.50 25.04
CA LEU A 93 4.10 18.60 25.08
C LEU A 93 3.82 17.29 24.29
N TYR A 94 2.62 16.76 24.42
CA TYR A 94 2.22 15.58 23.68
C TYR A 94 2.20 15.83 22.15
N ILE A 95 1.55 16.91 21.71
CA ILE A 95 1.52 17.28 20.28
C ILE A 95 2.93 17.54 19.76
N ASP A 96 3.77 18.25 20.52
CA ASP A 96 5.16 18.50 20.16
C ASP A 96 5.94 17.17 19.98
N SER A 97 5.74 16.22 20.87
CA SER A 97 6.35 14.90 20.77
C SER A 97 5.92 14.12 19.50
N LEU A 98 4.67 14.28 19.06
CA LEU A 98 4.15 13.67 17.84
C LEU A 98 4.75 14.28 16.57
N LEU A 99 4.98 15.59 16.58
CA LEU A 99 5.45 16.35 15.42
C LEU A 99 6.98 16.39 15.31
N ASN A 100 7.67 16.13 16.41
CA ASN A 100 9.13 16.15 16.45
C ASN A 100 9.73 15.13 15.47
N GLY A 101 10.68 15.58 14.66
CA GLY A 101 11.37 14.76 13.66
C GLY A 101 10.51 14.40 12.42
N LYS A 102 9.23 14.76 12.37
CA LYS A 102 8.39 14.52 11.20
C LYS A 102 8.80 15.42 10.04
N LYS A 103 8.80 14.85 8.83
CA LYS A 103 9.12 15.56 7.59
C LYS A 103 7.92 15.57 6.65
N PRO A 104 7.70 16.66 5.88
CA PRO A 104 6.64 16.71 4.89
C PRO A 104 6.75 15.55 3.89
N GLY A 105 5.66 14.80 3.71
CA GLY A 105 5.53 13.73 2.73
C GLY A 105 5.48 14.25 1.28
N TYR A 106 5.36 13.35 0.33
CA TYR A 106 5.32 13.70 -1.11
C TYR A 106 4.13 14.60 -1.45
N GLY A 107 2.96 14.34 -0.88
CA GLY A 107 1.78 15.17 -1.11
C GLY A 107 1.99 16.62 -0.70
N TYR A 108 2.59 16.86 0.44
CA TYR A 108 2.93 18.21 0.89
C TYR A 108 3.97 18.92 -0.01
N ARG A 109 4.90 18.18 -0.58
CA ARG A 109 5.91 18.73 -1.50
C ARG A 109 5.28 19.10 -2.84
N CYS A 110 4.41 18.25 -3.39
CA CYS A 110 3.62 18.58 -4.58
C CYS A 110 2.73 19.81 -4.33
N LEU A 111 2.06 19.86 -3.18
CA LEU A 111 1.25 20.99 -2.77
C LEU A 111 2.09 22.27 -2.65
N ALA A 112 3.27 22.19 -2.03
CA ALA A 112 4.18 23.33 -1.89
C ALA A 112 4.60 23.90 -3.25
N ALA A 113 4.84 23.06 -4.26
CA ALA A 113 5.10 23.51 -5.62
C ALA A 113 3.89 24.23 -6.24
N LEU A 114 2.68 23.70 -6.04
CA LEU A 114 1.46 24.37 -6.50
C LEU A 114 1.24 25.74 -5.84
N LEU A 115 1.53 25.84 -4.54
CA LEU A 115 1.51 27.11 -3.78
C LEU A 115 2.57 28.08 -4.30
N LEU A 116 3.80 27.62 -4.51
CA LEU A 116 4.91 28.43 -5.01
C LEU A 116 4.62 29.03 -6.39
N HIS A 117 3.99 28.24 -7.25
CA HIS A 117 3.58 28.66 -8.59
C HIS A 117 2.19 29.30 -8.64
N LYS A 118 1.63 29.68 -7.49
CA LYS A 118 0.34 30.41 -7.36
C LYS A 118 -0.85 29.70 -8.02
N LYS A 119 -0.79 28.36 -8.17
CA LYS A 119 -1.91 27.55 -8.65
C LYS A 119 -2.98 27.37 -7.57
N ILE A 120 -2.54 27.39 -6.31
CA ILE A 120 -3.36 27.43 -5.11
C ILE A 120 -2.93 28.67 -4.34
N ARG A 121 -3.90 29.49 -3.92
CA ARG A 121 -3.62 30.78 -3.28
C ARG A 121 -3.67 30.67 -1.77
N THR A 122 -4.70 30.02 -1.24
CA THR A 122 -4.92 29.88 0.19
C THR A 122 -5.08 28.42 0.56
N LEU A 123 -4.42 28.05 1.63
CA LEU A 123 -4.54 26.78 2.33
C LEU A 123 -5.17 27.02 3.67
N TRP A 124 -6.39 26.53 3.85
CA TRP A 124 -7.10 26.49 5.12
C TRP A 124 -6.79 25.19 5.84
N THR A 125 -6.54 25.23 7.13
CA THR A 125 -6.32 23.98 7.88
C THR A 125 -6.71 24.12 9.35
N PRO A 126 -7.46 23.14 9.90
CA PRO A 126 -7.60 22.99 11.34
C PRO A 126 -6.41 22.26 11.99
N ASN A 127 -5.46 21.76 11.18
CA ASN A 127 -4.30 21.01 11.69
C ASN A 127 -3.35 21.92 12.47
N PHE A 128 -2.74 21.35 13.49
CA PHE A 128 -1.76 22.07 14.34
C PHE A 128 -0.34 22.01 13.75
N ASP A 129 -0.05 21.00 12.90
CA ASP A 129 1.28 20.78 12.36
C ASP A 129 1.73 21.90 11.41
N ASP A 130 3.04 22.02 11.25
CA ASP A 130 3.70 23.00 10.38
C ASP A 130 4.25 22.37 9.08
N LEU A 131 3.72 21.19 8.73
CA LEU A 131 4.16 20.45 7.54
C LEU A 131 3.98 21.25 6.23
N PRO A 132 2.86 21.96 5.99
CA PRO A 132 2.71 22.79 4.81
C PRO A 132 3.76 23.89 4.72
N GLU A 133 4.00 24.60 5.84
CA GLU A 133 4.96 25.70 5.92
C GLU A 133 6.39 25.20 5.67
N ARG A 134 6.78 24.09 6.28
CA ARG A 134 8.10 23.48 6.08
C ARG A 134 8.29 22.97 4.66
N ALA A 135 7.24 22.37 4.08
CA ALA A 135 7.28 21.93 2.69
C ALA A 135 7.48 23.12 1.74
N PHE A 136 6.75 24.20 1.98
CA PHE A 136 6.88 25.42 1.17
C PHE A 136 8.28 26.04 1.32
N ALA A 137 8.76 26.24 2.54
CA ALA A 137 10.08 26.84 2.78
C ALA A 137 11.22 26.03 2.14
N ALA A 138 11.10 24.69 2.13
CA ALA A 138 12.08 23.81 1.50
C ALA A 138 12.16 23.97 -0.04
N LEU A 139 11.05 24.31 -0.71
CA LEU A 139 11.02 24.55 -2.16
C LEU A 139 11.27 26.01 -2.54
N ALA A 140 10.92 26.94 -1.65
CA ALA A 140 10.98 28.38 -1.88
C ALA A 140 12.32 29.01 -1.50
N GLU A 141 13.40 28.22 -1.41
CA GLU A 141 14.74 28.68 -1.06
C GLU A 141 14.78 29.48 0.26
N GLY A 142 14.06 29.00 1.26
CA GLY A 142 13.98 29.60 2.59
C GLY A 142 12.94 30.73 2.72
N ARG A 143 12.25 31.14 1.66
CA ARG A 143 11.12 32.08 1.76
C ARG A 143 9.98 31.44 2.54
N ALA A 144 9.35 32.21 3.41
CA ALA A 144 8.19 31.76 4.18
C ALA A 144 6.88 32.07 3.46
N ALA A 145 5.88 31.19 3.64
CA ALA A 145 4.51 31.51 3.28
C ALA A 145 3.92 32.56 4.25
N SER A 146 2.88 33.27 3.83
CA SER A 146 2.12 34.16 4.70
C SER A 146 1.25 33.30 5.62
N VAL A 147 1.54 33.26 6.92
CA VAL A 147 0.77 32.48 7.89
C VAL A 147 -0.17 33.39 8.65
N VAL A 148 -1.44 32.97 8.77
CA VAL A 148 -2.48 33.65 9.53
C VAL A 148 -3.01 32.67 10.58
N GLY A 149 -2.95 33.07 11.84
CA GLY A 149 -3.51 32.34 12.98
C GLY A 149 -4.53 33.18 13.73
N ARG A 150 -4.99 32.63 14.86
CA ARG A 150 -5.99 33.28 15.72
C ARG A 150 -5.53 34.58 16.37
N ASP A 151 -4.23 34.72 16.57
CA ASP A 151 -3.59 35.93 17.11
C ASP A 151 -3.50 37.07 16.09
N THR A 152 -3.68 36.77 14.81
CA THR A 152 -3.56 37.75 13.71
C THR A 152 -4.63 37.59 12.63
N PRO A 153 -5.92 37.37 12.97
CA PRO A 153 -6.95 36.97 12.00
C PRO A 153 -7.19 38.03 10.91
N GLY A 154 -7.16 39.30 11.24
CA GLY A 154 -7.35 40.40 10.28
C GLY A 154 -6.26 40.52 9.22
N ARG A 155 -5.14 39.80 9.36
CA ARG A 155 -4.10 39.78 8.31
C ARG A 155 -4.53 39.05 7.04
N TYR A 156 -5.53 38.17 7.11
CA TYR A 156 -6.00 37.45 5.92
C TYR A 156 -6.44 38.40 4.81
N ASP A 157 -7.35 39.34 5.11
CA ASP A 157 -7.87 40.29 4.14
C ASP A 157 -6.76 41.20 3.56
N VAL A 158 -5.75 41.56 4.36
CA VAL A 158 -4.60 42.32 3.93
C VAL A 158 -3.73 41.51 2.98
N PHE A 159 -3.41 40.29 3.32
CA PHE A 159 -2.55 39.42 2.51
C PHE A 159 -3.24 39.03 1.20
N ASP A 160 -4.53 38.73 1.20
CA ASP A 160 -5.28 38.41 -0.02
C ASP A 160 -5.39 39.59 -0.95
N ARG A 161 -5.75 40.79 -0.43
CA ARG A 161 -5.81 42.03 -1.20
C ARG A 161 -4.45 42.43 -1.80
N ASP A 162 -3.37 42.29 -1.02
CA ASP A 162 -2.01 42.66 -1.42
C ASP A 162 -1.31 41.53 -2.22
N GLU A 163 -2.03 40.47 -2.58
CA GLU A 163 -1.55 39.32 -3.35
C GLU A 163 -0.31 38.63 -2.75
N ARG A 164 -0.19 38.61 -1.41
CA ARG A 164 0.91 38.00 -0.66
C ARG A 164 0.76 36.49 -0.57
N TRP A 165 0.44 35.85 -1.69
CA TRP A 165 0.28 34.39 -1.75
C TRP A 165 1.61 33.64 -1.76
N PRO A 166 1.64 32.40 -1.24
CA PRO A 166 0.53 31.67 -0.65
C PRO A 166 0.21 32.13 0.79
N ILE A 167 -1.07 32.00 1.16
CA ILE A 167 -1.55 32.23 2.52
C ILE A 167 -1.89 30.88 3.15
N ILE A 168 -1.36 30.58 4.33
CA ILE A 168 -1.72 29.42 5.13
C ILE A 168 -2.50 29.91 6.34
N VAL A 169 -3.76 29.45 6.48
CA VAL A 169 -4.67 29.87 7.55
C VAL A 169 -4.88 28.73 8.53
N LYS A 170 -4.44 28.91 9.76
CA LYS A 170 -4.58 27.98 10.88
C LYS A 170 -5.89 28.27 11.63
N LEU A 171 -6.95 27.53 11.33
CA LEU A 171 -8.30 27.77 11.86
C LEU A 171 -8.41 27.58 13.40
N HIS A 172 -7.57 26.70 13.97
CA HIS A 172 -7.56 26.38 15.41
C HIS A 172 -6.29 26.80 16.13
N GLY A 173 -5.44 27.59 15.48
CA GLY A 173 -4.17 28.04 16.02
C GLY A 173 -2.97 27.17 15.64
N ASP A 174 -1.77 27.63 15.97
CA ASP A 174 -0.51 26.92 15.77
C ASP A 174 -0.03 26.35 17.11
N TYR A 175 0.37 25.08 17.13
CA TYR A 175 0.82 24.42 18.36
C TYR A 175 2.00 25.12 19.04
N ARG A 176 2.78 25.91 18.28
CA ARG A 176 3.97 26.61 18.77
C ARG A 176 3.64 27.91 19.52
N PHE A 177 2.55 28.58 19.14
CA PHE A 177 2.28 29.95 19.58
C PHE A 177 0.99 30.10 20.36
N ASP A 178 -0.02 29.25 20.13
CA ASP A 178 -1.36 29.42 20.69
C ASP A 178 -1.69 28.45 21.81
N ALA A 179 -2.63 28.87 22.66
CA ALA A 179 -3.38 27.93 23.48
C ALA A 179 -4.13 26.98 22.54
N LEU A 180 -3.67 25.73 22.44
CA LEU A 180 -4.27 24.73 21.56
C LEU A 180 -5.73 24.51 21.94
N LYS A 181 -6.64 24.74 21.01
CA LYS A 181 -8.04 24.33 21.13
C LYS A 181 -8.16 22.85 20.79
N ASN A 182 -8.04 22.01 21.80
CA ASN A 182 -8.05 20.54 21.63
C ASN A 182 -9.21 19.86 22.36
N VAL A 183 -10.03 20.63 23.09
CA VAL A 183 -11.22 20.15 23.81
C VAL A 183 -12.46 20.84 23.28
N SER A 184 -13.60 20.17 23.34
CA SER A 184 -14.87 20.63 22.74
C SER A 184 -15.23 22.06 23.07
N SER A 185 -14.99 22.52 24.32
CA SER A 185 -15.24 23.90 24.75
C SER A 185 -14.29 24.92 24.10
N GLU A 186 -13.12 24.51 23.69
CA GLU A 186 -12.08 25.33 23.07
C GLU A 186 -12.17 25.31 21.53
N ILE A 187 -12.57 24.18 20.94
CA ILE A 187 -12.77 24.00 19.48
C ILE A 187 -14.09 24.65 19.05
N ALA A 188 -15.11 24.71 19.94
CA ALA A 188 -16.47 25.13 19.62
C ALA A 188 -16.60 26.53 19.01
N LYS A 189 -15.57 27.38 19.07
CA LYS A 189 -15.60 28.71 18.46
C LYS A 189 -14.35 28.95 17.63
N MET A 190 -14.47 28.78 16.31
CA MET A 190 -13.56 29.41 15.38
C MET A 190 -13.57 30.92 15.64
N ASP A 191 -12.41 31.56 15.49
CA ASP A 191 -12.37 33.02 15.57
C ASP A 191 -13.33 33.63 14.54
N ALA A 192 -14.12 34.63 14.98
CA ALA A 192 -15.16 35.21 14.14
C ALA A 192 -14.61 35.85 12.86
N GLU A 193 -13.41 36.43 12.91
CA GLU A 193 -12.78 37.03 11.76
C GLU A 193 -12.30 35.95 10.78
N LEU A 194 -11.66 34.85 11.24
CA LEU A 194 -11.25 33.74 10.38
C LEU A 194 -12.46 33.03 9.77
N ARG A 195 -13.55 32.90 10.52
CA ARG A 195 -14.81 32.38 10.02
C ARG A 195 -15.37 33.23 8.88
N ASN A 196 -15.43 34.55 9.10
CA ASN A 196 -15.90 35.49 8.09
C ASN A 196 -14.99 35.47 6.85
N ALA A 197 -13.68 35.39 7.03
CA ALA A 197 -12.71 35.25 5.94
C ALA A 197 -12.94 33.98 5.10
N LEU A 198 -13.20 32.83 5.75
CA LEU A 198 -13.54 31.59 5.08
C LEU A 198 -14.85 31.69 4.29
N ILE A 199 -15.90 32.25 4.91
CA ILE A 199 -17.19 32.50 4.25
C ILE A 199 -17.00 33.41 3.03
N LYS A 200 -16.34 34.56 3.19
CA LYS A 200 -16.10 35.52 2.13
C LYS A 200 -15.29 34.93 0.98
N SER A 201 -14.33 34.04 1.27
CA SER A 201 -13.54 33.39 0.22
C SER A 201 -14.39 32.56 -0.74
N ALA A 202 -15.54 32.05 -0.29
CA ALA A 202 -16.47 31.27 -1.08
C ALA A 202 -17.15 32.07 -2.22
N GLU A 203 -17.15 33.41 -2.16
CA GLU A 203 -17.65 34.26 -3.24
C GLU A 203 -16.77 34.22 -4.49
N SER A 204 -15.46 34.02 -4.30
CA SER A 204 -14.48 34.25 -5.36
C SER A 204 -13.69 33.00 -5.78
N TYR A 205 -13.67 31.96 -4.97
CA TYR A 205 -12.79 30.81 -5.14
C TYR A 205 -13.53 29.50 -4.99
N GLY A 206 -13.17 28.51 -5.80
CA GLY A 206 -13.52 27.11 -5.55
C GLY A 206 -12.76 26.55 -4.34
N LEU A 207 -13.29 25.50 -3.73
CA LEU A 207 -12.68 24.86 -2.57
C LEU A 207 -12.52 23.35 -2.78
N VAL A 208 -11.32 22.86 -2.53
CA VAL A 208 -11.04 21.42 -2.49
C VAL A 208 -10.75 21.02 -1.04
N VAL A 209 -11.53 20.10 -0.49
CA VAL A 209 -11.41 19.58 0.87
C VAL A 209 -10.74 18.22 0.83
N VAL A 210 -9.59 18.05 1.49
CA VAL A 210 -8.80 16.81 1.46
C VAL A 210 -8.35 16.41 2.86
N GLY A 211 -8.49 15.12 3.19
CA GLY A 211 -8.05 14.58 4.48
C GLY A 211 -8.82 15.14 5.70
N TYR A 212 -9.95 15.77 5.45
CA TYR A 212 -10.81 16.37 6.49
C TYR A 212 -12.12 15.59 6.61
N SER A 213 -12.40 15.11 7.81
CA SER A 213 -13.57 14.24 8.04
C SER A 213 -14.89 14.96 8.19
N GLY A 214 -14.89 16.28 8.39
CA GLY A 214 -16.11 17.06 8.65
C GLY A 214 -16.68 16.93 10.06
N ARG A 215 -15.88 16.55 11.06
CA ARG A 215 -16.32 16.44 12.46
C ARG A 215 -16.42 17.79 13.19
N ASP A 216 -15.67 18.77 12.74
CA ASP A 216 -15.61 20.07 13.36
C ASP A 216 -16.82 20.90 12.97
N GLU A 217 -17.75 21.04 13.90
CA GLU A 217 -19.00 21.77 13.71
C GLU A 217 -18.78 23.24 13.35
N SER A 218 -17.72 23.88 13.86
CA SER A 218 -17.44 25.29 13.59
C SER A 218 -17.03 25.55 12.13
N VAL A 219 -16.20 24.66 11.57
CA VAL A 219 -15.81 24.71 10.15
C VAL A 219 -16.98 24.32 9.26
N MET A 220 -17.70 23.26 9.60
CA MET A 220 -18.85 22.81 8.83
C MET A 220 -19.97 23.84 8.77
N THR A 221 -20.24 24.52 9.91
CA THR A 221 -21.19 25.63 9.96
C THR A 221 -20.74 26.79 9.07
N ALA A 222 -19.45 27.16 9.10
CA ALA A 222 -18.94 28.22 8.24
C ALA A 222 -19.10 27.90 6.75
N LEU A 223 -18.82 26.64 6.33
CA LEU A 223 -19.01 26.21 4.94
C LEU A 223 -20.49 26.20 4.54
N THR A 224 -21.37 25.73 5.44
CA THR A 224 -22.82 25.73 5.21
C THR A 224 -23.37 27.15 5.11
N ASP A 225 -22.93 28.06 5.96
CA ASP A 225 -23.34 29.47 5.90
C ASP A 225 -22.82 30.17 4.65
N ALA A 226 -21.62 29.83 4.17
CA ALA A 226 -21.10 30.34 2.89
C ALA A 226 -22.01 29.92 1.73
N VAL A 227 -22.41 28.63 1.67
CA VAL A 227 -23.34 28.13 0.66
C VAL A 227 -24.70 28.84 0.74
N ARG A 228 -25.28 28.97 1.93
CA ARG A 228 -26.57 29.65 2.13
C ARG A 228 -26.52 31.14 1.78
N HIS A 229 -25.39 31.79 2.06
CA HIS A 229 -25.24 33.22 1.81
C HIS A 229 -25.07 33.54 0.32
N PHE A 230 -24.21 32.79 -0.38
CA PHE A 230 -23.89 33.04 -1.78
C PHE A 230 -24.71 32.21 -2.77
N GLN A 231 -25.40 31.18 -2.29
CA GLN A 231 -26.26 30.29 -3.07
C GLN A 231 -25.56 29.74 -4.33
N GLU A 232 -26.13 29.87 -5.51
CA GLU A 232 -25.56 29.42 -6.78
C GLU A 232 -24.19 30.01 -7.12
N LYS A 233 -23.83 31.14 -6.48
CA LYS A 233 -22.52 31.80 -6.64
C LYS A 233 -21.48 31.30 -5.63
N ALA A 234 -21.87 30.46 -4.67
CA ALA A 234 -20.94 29.91 -3.71
C ALA A 234 -19.95 28.98 -4.41
N PHE A 235 -18.67 29.19 -4.15
CA PHE A 235 -17.59 28.41 -4.74
C PHE A 235 -17.66 28.35 -6.28
N PRO A 236 -17.45 29.45 -7.01
CA PRO A 236 -17.71 29.56 -8.46
C PRO A 236 -16.93 28.55 -9.30
N ASP A 237 -15.81 28.04 -8.81
CA ASP A 237 -15.03 26.98 -9.46
C ASP A 237 -15.32 25.59 -8.85
N GLY A 238 -16.38 25.46 -8.02
CA GLY A 238 -16.87 24.21 -7.40
C GLY A 238 -16.36 23.98 -5.98
N LEU A 239 -17.15 23.21 -5.23
CA LEU A 239 -16.78 22.65 -3.93
C LEU A 239 -16.57 21.15 -4.08
N PHE A 240 -15.32 20.70 -3.95
CA PHE A 240 -14.91 19.32 -4.13
C PHE A 240 -14.53 18.73 -2.78
N TRP A 241 -15.21 17.65 -2.38
CA TRP A 241 -14.95 16.96 -1.13
C TRP A 241 -14.31 15.60 -1.39
N CYS A 242 -13.02 15.47 -1.05
CA CYS A 242 -12.28 14.24 -1.27
C CYS A 242 -12.56 13.22 -0.16
N LEU A 243 -12.95 12.01 -0.55
CA LEU A 243 -13.17 10.84 0.30
C LEU A 243 -12.24 9.72 -0.14
N ARG A 244 -11.78 8.88 0.77
CA ARG A 244 -11.07 7.65 0.41
C ARG A 244 -12.03 6.67 -0.25
N GLU A 245 -11.51 5.72 -1.03
CA GLU A 245 -12.33 4.82 -1.87
C GLU A 245 -13.47 4.12 -1.11
N GLU A 246 -13.22 3.66 0.12
CA GLU A 246 -14.18 2.93 0.94
C GLU A 246 -14.84 3.82 2.02
N GLU A 247 -14.57 5.12 2.04
CA GLU A 247 -15.05 6.03 3.08
C GLU A 247 -16.40 6.62 2.70
N GLU A 248 -17.40 6.46 3.57
CA GLU A 248 -18.69 7.14 3.43
C GLU A 248 -18.62 8.56 4.00
N PRO A 249 -19.33 9.53 3.38
CA PRO A 249 -19.36 10.89 3.89
C PRO A 249 -20.06 10.94 5.26
N ARG A 250 -19.51 11.72 6.17
CA ARG A 250 -20.13 11.93 7.47
C ARG A 250 -21.40 12.78 7.38
N PRO A 251 -22.28 12.70 8.40
CA PRO A 251 -23.57 13.39 8.37
C PRO A 251 -23.48 14.90 8.08
N LEU A 252 -22.50 15.60 8.66
CA LEU A 252 -22.33 17.04 8.40
C LEU A 252 -21.84 17.32 6.97
N ALA A 253 -21.00 16.46 6.39
CA ALA A 253 -20.58 16.59 5.00
C ALA A 253 -21.73 16.27 4.02
N THR A 254 -22.56 15.27 4.34
CA THR A 254 -23.77 14.96 3.57
C THR A 254 -24.75 16.13 3.61
N LYS A 255 -24.99 16.70 4.79
CA LYS A 255 -25.86 17.87 4.98
C LYS A 255 -25.35 19.10 4.22
N LEU A 256 -24.03 19.33 4.19
CA LEU A 256 -23.42 20.39 3.38
C LEU A 256 -23.67 20.17 1.89
N ALA A 257 -23.51 18.93 1.41
CA ALA A 257 -23.78 18.56 0.01
C ALA A 257 -25.24 18.79 -0.37
N GLU A 258 -26.19 18.36 0.49
CA GLU A 258 -27.62 18.61 0.32
C GLU A 258 -27.92 20.11 0.27
N THR A 259 -27.39 20.88 1.22
CA THR A 259 -27.57 22.35 1.25
C THR A 259 -27.00 23.01 -0.02
N ALA A 260 -25.85 22.52 -0.53
CA ALA A 260 -25.26 23.06 -1.75
C ALA A 260 -26.13 22.77 -2.98
N ILE A 261 -26.64 21.55 -3.11
CA ILE A 261 -27.55 21.16 -4.21
C ILE A 261 -28.84 21.99 -4.14
N GLU A 262 -29.46 22.13 -2.97
CA GLU A 262 -30.67 22.93 -2.76
C GLU A 262 -30.45 24.42 -3.11
N SER A 263 -29.27 24.93 -2.85
CA SER A 263 -28.88 26.32 -3.12
C SER A 263 -28.40 26.55 -4.57
N GLY A 264 -28.31 25.50 -5.40
CA GLY A 264 -27.78 25.57 -6.76
C GLY A 264 -26.25 25.70 -6.86
N ALA A 265 -25.52 25.55 -5.75
CA ALA A 265 -24.07 25.57 -5.74
C ALA A 265 -23.49 24.25 -6.26
N SER A 266 -22.33 24.33 -6.93
CA SER A 266 -21.64 23.13 -7.45
C SER A 266 -20.92 22.38 -6.32
N PHE A 267 -21.35 21.16 -6.03
CA PHE A 267 -20.73 20.27 -5.05
C PHE A 267 -20.46 18.90 -5.65
N THR A 268 -19.29 18.33 -5.35
CA THR A 268 -18.90 17.01 -5.85
C THR A 268 -18.09 16.24 -4.79
N PHE A 269 -18.49 15.00 -4.49
CA PHE A 269 -17.64 14.06 -3.79
C PHE A 269 -16.64 13.44 -4.79
N VAL A 270 -15.35 13.47 -4.42
CA VAL A 270 -14.25 12.95 -5.24
C VAL A 270 -13.61 11.77 -4.52
N ARG A 271 -13.58 10.60 -5.15
CA ARG A 271 -12.88 9.43 -4.60
C ARG A 271 -11.39 9.53 -4.87
N ILE A 272 -10.58 9.35 -3.83
CA ILE A 272 -9.11 9.39 -3.89
C ILE A 272 -8.52 8.22 -3.13
N SER A 273 -7.37 7.71 -3.56
CA SER A 273 -6.64 6.67 -2.84
C SER A 273 -6.08 7.23 -1.51
N ASP A 274 -5.31 8.30 -1.61
CA ASP A 274 -4.75 9.03 -0.48
C ASP A 274 -4.38 10.48 -0.86
N PHE A 275 -3.90 11.24 0.14
CA PHE A 275 -3.49 12.64 -0.06
C PHE A 275 -2.25 12.77 -0.97
N ASP A 276 -1.30 11.85 -0.88
CA ASP A 276 -0.07 11.91 -1.67
C ASP A 276 -0.36 11.66 -3.15
N ASP A 277 -1.20 10.67 -3.47
CA ASP A 277 -1.58 10.35 -4.85
C ASP A 277 -2.46 11.45 -5.44
N PHE A 278 -3.43 11.99 -4.68
CA PHE A 278 -4.24 13.15 -5.08
C PHE A 278 -3.35 14.37 -5.40
N SER A 279 -2.46 14.75 -4.48
CA SER A 279 -1.60 15.92 -4.64
C SER A 279 -0.61 15.75 -5.80
N THR A 280 -0.12 14.52 -6.03
CA THR A 280 0.74 14.19 -7.18
C THR A 280 -0.03 14.32 -8.48
N ALA A 281 -1.26 13.82 -8.54
CA ALA A 281 -2.13 13.95 -9.71
C ALA A 281 -2.45 15.42 -10.03
N LEU A 282 -2.80 16.21 -9.00
CA LEU A 282 -3.08 17.63 -9.14
C LEU A 282 -1.84 18.41 -9.61
N TYR A 283 -0.66 18.11 -9.05
CA TYR A 283 0.61 18.68 -9.46
C TYR A 283 0.91 18.41 -10.93
N ARG A 284 0.79 17.15 -11.37
CA ARG A 284 0.99 16.77 -12.79
C ARG A 284 -0.01 17.46 -13.72
N ALA A 285 -1.30 17.48 -13.34
CA ALA A 285 -2.35 18.11 -14.15
C ALA A 285 -2.19 19.64 -14.25
N SER A 286 -1.54 20.28 -13.27
CA SER A 286 -1.33 21.74 -13.25
C SER A 286 -0.32 22.23 -14.28
N GLY A 287 0.49 21.35 -14.86
CA GLY A 287 1.62 21.69 -15.74
C GLY A 287 2.79 22.39 -15.03
N VAL A 288 2.80 22.42 -13.69
CA VAL A 288 3.93 22.92 -12.91
C VAL A 288 5.05 21.90 -12.96
N LEU A 289 6.28 22.36 -13.18
CA LEU A 289 7.49 21.56 -13.10
C LEU A 289 8.43 22.22 -12.10
N HIS A 290 8.75 21.52 -11.01
CA HIS A 290 9.71 21.97 -10.00
C HIS A 290 10.83 20.94 -9.84
N PRO A 291 12.11 21.28 -10.08
CA PRO A 291 13.21 20.30 -10.15
C PRO A 291 13.31 19.39 -8.93
N ILE A 292 13.18 19.93 -7.72
CA ILE A 292 13.24 19.15 -6.48
C ILE A 292 12.08 18.16 -6.40
N VAL A 293 10.87 18.57 -6.78
CA VAL A 293 9.67 17.70 -6.74
C VAL A 293 9.79 16.61 -7.79
N GLU A 294 10.23 16.95 -9.02
CA GLU A 294 10.44 15.97 -10.09
C GLU A 294 11.48 14.91 -9.70
N THR A 295 12.62 15.33 -9.12
CA THR A 295 13.63 14.39 -8.61
C THR A 295 13.05 13.46 -7.56
N GLN A 296 12.30 13.99 -6.59
CA GLN A 296 11.70 13.20 -5.51
C GLN A 296 10.58 12.29 -6.00
N LEU A 297 9.78 12.74 -6.98
CA LEU A 297 8.77 11.87 -7.61
C LEU A 297 9.42 10.76 -8.44
N ALA A 298 10.53 11.05 -9.11
CA ALA A 298 11.32 10.04 -9.82
C ALA A 298 11.94 9.04 -8.83
N GLU A 299 12.47 9.50 -7.70
CA GLU A 299 12.95 8.65 -6.62
C GLU A 299 11.82 7.79 -6.04
N ARG A 300 10.65 8.37 -5.73
CA ARG A 300 9.45 7.63 -5.30
C ARG A 300 9.01 6.60 -6.35
N GLN A 301 9.05 6.97 -7.62
CA GLN A 301 8.72 6.05 -8.70
C GLN A 301 9.80 4.98 -8.85
N ALA A 302 11.08 5.32 -8.69
CA ALA A 302 12.19 4.37 -8.64
C ALA A 302 12.12 3.50 -7.36
N GLU A 303 11.71 4.03 -6.21
CA GLU A 303 11.39 3.26 -5.00
C GLU A 303 10.18 2.35 -5.21
N ARG A 304 9.15 2.79 -5.93
CA ARG A 304 8.02 1.95 -6.36
C ARG A 304 8.40 0.97 -7.47
N THR A 305 9.40 1.28 -8.31
CA THR A 305 9.88 0.46 -9.43
C THR A 305 11.21 -0.22 -9.19
N GLY A 306 12.00 0.23 -8.24
CA GLY A 306 13.32 -0.28 -7.89
C GLY A 306 13.44 -0.45 -6.39
N TYR A 307 13.09 -1.64 -5.89
CA TYR A 307 13.54 -2.02 -4.57
C TYR A 307 15.07 -2.14 -4.60
N SER A 308 15.75 -1.15 -4.01
CA SER A 308 17.09 -1.38 -3.50
C SER A 308 16.96 -2.35 -2.34
N LEU A 309 17.36 -3.60 -2.57
CA LEU A 309 17.39 -4.69 -1.58
C LEU A 309 18.38 -4.44 -0.43
N LEU A 310 18.91 -3.21 -0.31
CA LEU A 310 19.91 -2.81 0.67
C LEU A 310 19.46 -1.56 1.42
N ARG A 311 18.41 -1.64 2.25
CA ARG A 311 18.22 -0.70 3.36
C ARG A 311 18.32 -1.45 4.68
N GLN A 312 19.45 -1.27 5.34
CA GLN A 312 19.59 -1.46 6.78
C GLN A 312 18.78 -0.37 7.49
N GLY A 313 17.68 -0.74 8.15
CA GLY A 313 16.89 0.17 8.97
C GLY A 313 15.96 -0.61 9.88
N LYS A 314 16.00 -0.27 11.16
CA LYS A 314 15.26 -0.90 12.25
C LYS A 314 13.74 -0.68 12.09
N GLU A 315 12.94 -1.72 12.40
CA GLU A 315 11.51 -1.72 12.66
C GLU A 315 10.62 -1.26 11.48
N GLU A 316 10.36 -2.19 10.53
CA GLU A 316 9.35 -2.00 9.50
C GLU A 316 8.07 -2.80 9.82
N PRO A 317 6.88 -2.25 9.47
CA PRO A 317 5.64 -3.02 9.56
C PRO A 317 5.73 -4.25 8.67
N ALA A 318 5.13 -5.36 9.11
CA ALA A 318 5.21 -6.69 8.48
C ALA A 318 4.43 -6.80 7.15
N LEU A 319 4.58 -5.86 6.24
CA LEU A 319 4.09 -5.97 4.87
C LEU A 319 5.14 -6.72 4.03
N LYS A 320 4.76 -7.90 3.55
CA LYS A 320 5.62 -8.74 2.72
C LYS A 320 5.34 -8.42 1.27
N PHE A 321 6.26 -7.74 0.61
CA PHE A 321 6.20 -7.52 -0.83
C PHE A 321 6.66 -8.80 -1.55
N ASN A 322 5.72 -9.66 -1.89
CA ASN A 322 5.96 -10.98 -2.43
C ASN A 322 5.26 -11.24 -3.77
N ALA A 323 4.71 -10.21 -4.39
CA ALA A 323 4.01 -10.28 -5.65
C ALA A 323 4.77 -9.52 -6.75
N ILE A 324 5.07 -10.21 -7.85
CA ILE A 324 5.73 -9.64 -9.03
C ILE A 324 4.70 -9.56 -10.15
N PRO A 325 4.41 -8.39 -10.74
CA PRO A 325 3.50 -8.31 -11.88
C PRO A 325 4.12 -8.99 -13.10
N ILE A 326 3.32 -9.79 -13.79
CA ILE A 326 3.67 -10.37 -15.10
C ILE A 326 3.11 -9.41 -16.15
N ALA A 327 3.99 -8.61 -16.75
CA ALA A 327 3.63 -7.59 -17.73
C ALA A 327 3.28 -8.20 -19.10
N GLU A 328 3.94 -9.31 -19.47
CA GLU A 328 3.69 -10.04 -20.73
C GLU A 328 3.58 -11.53 -20.42
N TYR A 329 2.63 -12.20 -21.05
CA TYR A 329 2.43 -13.64 -20.97
C TYR A 329 1.93 -14.18 -22.31
N PRO A 330 2.06 -15.51 -22.58
CA PRO A 330 1.58 -16.10 -23.83
C PRO A 330 0.09 -15.83 -24.07
N SER A 331 -0.26 -15.26 -25.21
CA SER A 331 -1.65 -15.05 -25.65
C SER A 331 -2.26 -16.27 -26.33
N THR A 332 -1.46 -17.28 -26.66
CA THR A 332 -1.89 -18.50 -27.37
C THR A 332 -1.19 -19.75 -26.81
N CYS A 333 -1.88 -20.88 -26.89
CA CYS A 333 -1.29 -22.21 -26.67
C CYS A 333 -1.83 -23.17 -27.76
N TYR A 334 -1.36 -24.41 -27.79
CA TYR A 334 -1.91 -25.43 -28.69
C TYR A 334 -2.95 -26.27 -27.98
N ARG A 335 -4.04 -26.59 -28.67
CA ARG A 335 -5.10 -27.50 -28.22
C ARG A 335 -5.28 -28.63 -29.22
N PHE A 336 -5.39 -29.86 -28.71
CA PHE A 336 -5.62 -31.07 -29.52
C PHE A 336 -6.32 -32.15 -28.70
N LYS A 337 -6.95 -33.11 -29.36
CA LYS A 337 -7.50 -34.31 -28.74
C LYS A 337 -6.43 -35.38 -28.69
N SER A 338 -6.36 -36.15 -27.62
CA SER A 338 -5.39 -37.24 -27.45
C SER A 338 -5.92 -38.27 -26.44
N LYS A 339 -5.53 -39.54 -26.62
CA LYS A 339 -5.97 -40.65 -25.75
C LYS A 339 -5.15 -40.74 -24.45
N VAL A 340 -4.85 -39.60 -23.85
CA VAL A 340 -4.11 -39.54 -22.58
C VAL A 340 -5.07 -39.91 -21.41
N PRO A 341 -4.79 -41.01 -20.67
CA PRO A 341 -5.74 -41.53 -19.69
C PRO A 341 -5.81 -40.70 -18.40
N GLY A 342 -4.87 -39.79 -18.17
CA GLY A 342 -4.88 -38.94 -16.97
C GLY A 342 -3.56 -38.24 -16.70
N TRP A 343 -3.55 -37.48 -15.61
CA TRP A 343 -2.43 -36.60 -15.23
C TRP A 343 -1.09 -37.30 -15.01
N ALA A 344 -1.10 -38.53 -14.49
CA ALA A 344 0.13 -39.29 -14.27
C ALA A 344 0.82 -39.63 -15.60
N HIS A 345 0.04 -40.10 -16.59
CA HIS A 345 0.54 -40.42 -17.93
C HIS A 345 0.97 -39.15 -18.68
N LEU A 346 0.19 -38.04 -18.58
CA LEU A 346 0.56 -36.77 -19.16
C LEU A 346 1.95 -36.29 -18.68
N ARG A 347 2.23 -36.43 -17.38
CA ARG A 347 3.54 -36.09 -16.82
C ARG A 347 4.67 -36.94 -17.40
N THR A 348 4.46 -38.23 -17.55
CA THR A 348 5.46 -39.12 -18.18
C THR A 348 5.73 -38.69 -19.61
N LEU A 349 4.72 -38.31 -20.37
CA LEU A 349 4.87 -37.86 -21.77
C LEU A 349 5.64 -36.51 -21.88
N THR A 350 5.52 -35.64 -20.91
CA THR A 350 6.14 -34.31 -20.92
C THR A 350 7.48 -34.27 -20.19
N GLN A 351 7.82 -35.29 -19.41
CA GLN A 351 9.04 -35.33 -18.60
C GLN A 351 10.28 -35.27 -19.46
N GLY A 352 11.19 -34.36 -19.13
CA GLY A 352 12.45 -34.18 -19.87
C GLY A 352 12.29 -33.55 -21.27
N LYS A 353 11.10 -33.14 -21.64
CA LYS A 353 10.83 -32.45 -22.91
C LYS A 353 10.51 -30.98 -22.65
N GLU A 354 10.84 -30.14 -23.62
CA GLU A 354 10.56 -28.68 -23.54
C GLU A 354 9.10 -28.36 -23.87
N ILE A 355 8.19 -29.07 -23.21
CA ILE A 355 6.73 -28.85 -23.32
C ILE A 355 6.08 -28.88 -21.93
N VAL A 356 5.06 -28.06 -21.77
CA VAL A 356 4.15 -28.09 -20.60
C VAL A 356 2.75 -28.34 -21.10
N ALA A 357 2.05 -29.30 -20.50
CA ALA A 357 0.72 -29.68 -20.92
C ALA A 357 -0.26 -29.77 -19.73
N ALA A 358 -1.53 -29.56 -20.02
CA ALA A 358 -2.63 -29.75 -19.09
C ALA A 358 -3.81 -30.42 -19.79
N LEU A 359 -4.59 -31.21 -19.02
CA LEU A 359 -5.84 -31.82 -19.53
C LEU A 359 -6.99 -30.82 -19.35
N ASN A 360 -7.78 -30.64 -20.40
CA ASN A 360 -8.93 -29.76 -20.41
C ASN A 360 -10.11 -30.43 -21.10
N LEU A 361 -11.09 -30.95 -20.36
CA LEU A 361 -12.36 -31.51 -20.86
C LEU A 361 -12.15 -32.48 -22.03
N GLY A 362 -11.26 -33.48 -21.88
CA GLY A 362 -10.99 -34.50 -22.89
C GLY A 362 -10.04 -34.05 -24.02
N ALA A 363 -9.50 -32.85 -23.94
CA ALA A 363 -8.43 -32.35 -24.80
C ALA A 363 -7.16 -32.05 -24.00
N VAL A 364 -6.03 -31.97 -24.68
CA VAL A 364 -4.77 -31.50 -24.14
C VAL A 364 -4.56 -30.06 -24.60
N ILE A 365 -4.18 -29.19 -23.67
CA ILE A 365 -3.63 -27.87 -23.99
C ILE A 365 -2.14 -27.86 -23.66
N CYS A 366 -1.33 -27.23 -24.50
CA CYS A 366 0.12 -27.37 -24.41
C CYS A 366 0.86 -26.08 -24.82
N LEU A 367 1.95 -25.78 -24.12
CA LEU A 367 2.98 -24.81 -24.51
C LEU A 367 4.24 -25.56 -24.94
N GLY A 368 4.93 -25.06 -25.97
CA GLY A 368 6.14 -25.62 -26.52
C GLY A 368 6.15 -25.61 -28.05
N ALA A 369 7.23 -26.08 -28.68
CA ALA A 369 7.32 -26.17 -30.13
C ALA A 369 6.33 -27.20 -30.68
N GLN A 370 5.68 -26.90 -31.80
CA GLN A 370 4.68 -27.77 -32.44
C GLN A 370 5.24 -29.15 -32.77
N SER A 371 6.49 -29.22 -33.29
CA SER A 371 7.16 -30.46 -33.59
C SER A 371 7.40 -31.33 -32.35
N THR A 372 7.85 -30.71 -31.25
CA THR A 372 8.09 -31.40 -29.97
C THR A 372 6.81 -31.94 -29.39
N ILE A 373 5.70 -31.14 -29.44
CA ILE A 373 4.38 -31.57 -28.97
C ILE A 373 3.90 -32.79 -29.79
N LYS A 374 3.92 -32.70 -31.11
CA LYS A 374 3.47 -33.81 -31.97
C LYS A 374 4.27 -35.09 -31.75
N ALA A 375 5.59 -34.97 -31.63
CA ALA A 375 6.46 -36.13 -31.35
C ALA A 375 6.21 -36.72 -29.96
N ALA A 376 5.92 -35.87 -28.94
CA ALA A 376 5.67 -36.35 -27.60
C ALA A 376 4.38 -37.16 -27.47
N PHE A 377 3.34 -36.82 -28.26
CA PHE A 377 2.01 -37.42 -28.21
C PHE A 377 1.70 -38.34 -29.39
N GLU A 378 2.69 -38.70 -30.20
CA GLU A 378 2.50 -39.52 -31.40
C GLU A 378 1.79 -40.84 -31.13
N LYS A 379 2.16 -41.53 -30.03
CA LYS A 379 1.59 -42.84 -29.67
C LYS A 379 0.16 -42.72 -29.13
N GLU A 380 -0.18 -41.63 -28.47
CA GLU A 380 -1.50 -41.35 -27.90
C GLU A 380 -2.48 -40.75 -28.93
N GLY A 381 -1.96 -40.44 -30.14
CA GLY A 381 -2.70 -39.79 -31.21
C GLY A 381 -2.85 -38.30 -30.98
N VAL A 382 -2.75 -37.54 -32.07
CA VAL A 382 -2.91 -36.09 -32.08
C VAL A 382 -3.96 -35.72 -33.13
N GLU A 383 -5.17 -35.43 -32.67
CA GLU A 383 -6.29 -35.04 -33.51
C GLU A 383 -6.73 -33.58 -33.24
N ASP A 384 -7.26 -32.90 -34.23
CA ASP A 384 -7.74 -31.49 -34.14
C ASP A 384 -6.68 -30.52 -33.58
N PHE A 385 -5.43 -30.69 -33.97
CA PHE A 385 -4.32 -29.84 -33.50
C PHE A 385 -4.45 -28.42 -34.06
N LYS A 386 -4.65 -27.45 -33.17
CA LYS A 386 -4.83 -26.04 -33.54
C LYS A 386 -4.32 -25.09 -32.46
N PRO A 387 -3.93 -23.86 -32.80
CA PRO A 387 -3.72 -22.82 -31.84
C PRO A 387 -5.04 -22.46 -31.13
N MET A 388 -4.97 -22.14 -29.85
CA MET A 388 -6.07 -21.68 -29.01
C MET A 388 -5.66 -20.35 -28.38
N SER A 389 -6.49 -19.33 -28.53
CA SER A 389 -6.32 -18.06 -27.81
C SER A 389 -6.56 -18.25 -26.33
N ILE A 390 -5.78 -17.56 -25.51
CA ILE A 390 -5.93 -17.52 -24.06
C ILE A 390 -6.78 -16.30 -23.73
N GLU A 391 -7.97 -16.57 -23.16
CA GLU A 391 -8.92 -15.53 -22.80
C GLU A 391 -8.69 -15.01 -21.37
N LEU A 392 -9.05 -13.76 -21.11
CA LEU A 392 -8.98 -13.19 -19.76
C LEU A 392 -9.80 -13.99 -18.74
N SER A 393 -10.92 -14.58 -19.19
CA SER A 393 -11.74 -15.48 -18.36
C SER A 393 -10.99 -16.71 -17.86
N ASP A 394 -9.97 -17.18 -18.61
CA ASP A 394 -9.14 -18.31 -18.21
C ASP A 394 -8.15 -17.93 -17.11
N LEU A 395 -7.71 -16.67 -17.07
CA LEU A 395 -6.76 -16.15 -16.08
C LEU A 395 -7.44 -15.79 -14.75
N ARG A 396 -8.71 -15.39 -14.81
CA ARG A 396 -9.50 -15.03 -13.60
C ARG A 396 -9.89 -16.22 -12.74
N LYS A 397 -9.75 -17.44 -13.23
CA LYS A 397 -10.07 -18.67 -12.50
C LYS A 397 -8.77 -19.32 -11.98
N PRO A 398 -8.50 -19.31 -10.66
CA PRO A 398 -7.26 -19.86 -10.10
C PRO A 398 -7.01 -21.33 -10.45
N ASP A 399 -8.08 -22.09 -10.67
CA ASP A 399 -8.02 -23.51 -11.02
C ASP A 399 -8.10 -23.78 -12.53
N SER A 400 -7.96 -22.75 -13.38
CA SER A 400 -8.01 -22.94 -14.82
C SER A 400 -6.79 -23.74 -15.32
N HIS A 401 -7.01 -24.50 -16.37
CA HIS A 401 -5.94 -25.30 -16.99
C HIS A 401 -4.84 -24.42 -17.60
N VAL A 402 -5.19 -23.19 -18.02
CA VAL A 402 -4.24 -22.19 -18.53
C VAL A 402 -3.31 -21.69 -17.43
N ILE A 403 -3.86 -21.40 -16.26
CA ILE A 403 -3.03 -21.06 -15.08
C ILE A 403 -2.12 -22.23 -14.74
N GLY A 404 -2.59 -23.48 -14.84
CA GLY A 404 -1.78 -24.68 -14.68
C GLY A 404 -0.61 -24.76 -15.67
N LEU A 405 -0.83 -24.39 -16.95
CA LEU A 405 0.23 -24.29 -17.96
C LEU A 405 1.28 -23.23 -17.61
N PHE A 406 0.83 -22.05 -17.20
CA PHE A 406 1.72 -20.95 -16.83
C PHE A 406 2.58 -21.30 -15.61
N TYR A 407 1.99 -21.96 -14.60
CA TYR A 407 2.77 -22.50 -13.49
C TYR A 407 3.90 -23.43 -13.95
N GLY A 408 3.55 -24.36 -14.83
CA GLY A 408 4.52 -25.31 -15.35
C GLY A 408 5.63 -24.63 -16.15
N ALA A 409 5.30 -23.69 -17.01
CA ALA A 409 6.25 -22.96 -17.83
C ALA A 409 7.19 -22.08 -17.00
N ILE A 410 6.65 -21.28 -16.06
CA ILE A 410 7.47 -20.44 -15.17
C ILE A 410 8.38 -21.30 -14.29
N ALA A 411 7.86 -22.41 -13.72
CA ALA A 411 8.66 -23.32 -12.92
C ALA A 411 9.80 -23.94 -13.74
N ALA A 412 9.52 -24.34 -14.98
CA ALA A 412 10.55 -24.88 -15.90
C ALA A 412 11.60 -23.82 -16.23
N CYS A 413 11.20 -22.57 -16.49
CA CYS A 413 12.15 -21.47 -16.71
C CYS A 413 13.04 -21.22 -15.49
N LEU A 414 12.49 -21.28 -14.28
CA LEU A 414 13.24 -21.04 -13.05
C LEU A 414 14.18 -22.20 -12.66
N SER A 415 13.93 -23.42 -13.15
CA SER A 415 14.70 -24.62 -12.82
C SER A 415 15.53 -25.19 -13.99
N TYR A 416 15.63 -24.48 -15.11
CA TYR A 416 16.21 -25.00 -16.37
C TYR A 416 17.68 -25.42 -16.25
N ASP A 417 18.46 -24.75 -15.39
CA ASP A 417 19.88 -25.04 -15.17
C ASP A 417 20.13 -26.21 -14.20
N GLY A 418 19.06 -26.83 -13.69
CA GLY A 418 19.12 -27.92 -12.73
C GLY A 418 19.54 -27.53 -11.30
N ALA A 419 19.84 -26.26 -11.03
CA ALA A 419 20.21 -25.82 -9.69
C ALA A 419 19.02 -25.85 -8.73
N LEU A 420 17.81 -25.49 -9.22
CA LEU A 420 16.58 -25.61 -8.46
C LEU A 420 15.82 -26.88 -8.82
N ALA A 421 15.48 -27.65 -7.80
CA ALA A 421 14.59 -28.79 -7.90
C ALA A 421 13.13 -28.37 -7.64
N LEU A 422 12.18 -29.13 -8.22
CA LEU A 422 10.74 -28.91 -8.06
C LEU A 422 10.16 -29.95 -7.10
N SER A 423 9.32 -29.49 -6.18
CA SER A 423 8.51 -30.34 -5.31
C SER A 423 7.04 -29.97 -5.39
N GLY A 424 6.18 -30.98 -5.18
CA GLY A 424 4.74 -30.83 -5.12
C GLY A 424 4.02 -30.98 -6.47
N THR A 425 2.78 -31.47 -6.41
CA THR A 425 1.97 -31.77 -7.60
C THR A 425 0.96 -30.67 -7.93
N ARG A 426 0.43 -29.97 -6.92
CA ARG A 426 -0.54 -28.88 -7.06
C ARG A 426 0.09 -27.52 -6.84
N ARG A 427 1.16 -27.45 -6.02
CA ARG A 427 1.90 -26.24 -5.72
C ARG A 427 3.30 -26.38 -6.25
N ARG A 428 3.82 -25.35 -6.90
CA ARG A 428 5.16 -25.34 -7.44
C ARG A 428 6.12 -24.83 -6.39
N ILE A 429 6.83 -25.75 -5.74
CA ILE A 429 7.82 -25.43 -4.72
C ILE A 429 9.20 -25.66 -5.34
N LEU A 430 10.02 -24.61 -5.31
CA LEU A 430 11.39 -24.58 -5.82
C LEU A 430 12.35 -24.53 -4.64
N PHE A 431 13.40 -25.36 -4.68
CA PHE A 431 14.43 -25.44 -3.66
C PHE A 431 15.76 -25.89 -4.24
N PHE A 432 16.86 -25.58 -3.57
CA PHE A 432 18.16 -26.12 -3.95
C PHE A 432 18.27 -27.58 -3.49
N GLY A 433 18.34 -28.50 -4.43
CA GLY A 433 18.39 -29.93 -4.15
C GLY A 433 19.75 -30.40 -3.64
N ASN A 434 20.86 -29.78 -4.10
CA ASN A 434 22.22 -30.09 -3.68
C ASN A 434 23.01 -28.79 -3.50
N ILE A 435 23.87 -28.75 -2.47
CA ILE A 435 24.72 -27.60 -2.15
C ILE A 435 25.76 -27.33 -3.26
N GLU A 436 26.21 -28.37 -3.95
CA GLU A 436 27.17 -28.27 -5.04
C GLU A 436 26.60 -27.57 -6.30
N ASN A 437 25.29 -27.60 -6.46
CA ASN A 437 24.58 -26.98 -7.58
C ASN A 437 24.20 -25.52 -7.31
N ILE A 438 24.56 -24.98 -6.16
CA ILE A 438 24.23 -23.59 -5.83
C ILE A 438 25.22 -22.67 -6.54
N PRO A 439 24.76 -21.74 -7.43
CA PRO A 439 25.64 -20.79 -8.09
C PRO A 439 26.44 -19.97 -7.06
N ALA A 440 27.73 -19.71 -7.34
CA ALA A 440 28.63 -19.02 -6.43
C ALA A 440 28.08 -17.68 -5.91
N ARG A 441 27.43 -16.87 -6.78
CA ARG A 441 26.78 -15.61 -6.39
C ARG A 441 25.67 -15.83 -5.39
N THR A 442 24.85 -16.87 -5.58
CA THR A 442 23.75 -17.24 -4.68
C THR A 442 24.31 -17.70 -3.32
N SER A 443 25.40 -18.49 -3.34
CA SER A 443 26.07 -18.94 -2.12
C SER A 443 26.61 -17.77 -1.29
N VAL A 444 27.24 -16.78 -1.92
CA VAL A 444 27.74 -15.57 -1.25
C VAL A 444 26.59 -14.75 -0.64
N ALA A 445 25.52 -14.53 -1.39
CA ALA A 445 24.34 -13.82 -0.91
C ALA A 445 23.69 -14.54 0.27
N PHE A 446 23.62 -15.87 0.21
CA PHE A 446 23.06 -16.66 1.31
C PHE A 446 23.95 -16.72 2.54
N ASN A 447 25.27 -16.77 2.41
CA ASN A 447 26.18 -16.71 3.53
C ASN A 447 26.03 -15.39 4.33
N SER A 448 25.82 -14.29 3.64
CA SER A 448 25.49 -13.00 4.28
C SER A 448 24.13 -13.04 5.02
N LEU A 449 23.17 -13.77 4.50
CA LEU A 449 21.87 -13.99 5.13
C LEU A 449 22.01 -14.91 6.35
N ASN A 450 22.75 -16.00 6.25
CA ASN A 450 22.97 -16.96 7.34
C ASN A 450 23.62 -16.30 8.57
N LEU A 451 24.54 -15.36 8.39
CA LEU A 451 25.13 -14.58 9.48
C LEU A 451 24.09 -13.76 10.28
N ARG A 452 22.98 -13.36 9.63
CA ARG A 452 21.91 -12.57 10.26
C ARG A 452 20.77 -13.42 10.82
N THR A 453 20.43 -14.50 10.14
CA THR A 453 19.24 -15.31 10.45
C THR A 453 19.54 -16.62 11.16
N GLY A 454 20.81 -17.08 11.17
CA GLY A 454 21.20 -18.41 11.66
C GLY A 454 20.61 -19.58 10.84
N THR A 455 20.14 -19.30 9.61
CA THR A 455 19.44 -20.28 8.75
C THR A 455 20.42 -20.83 7.73
N ALA A 456 20.42 -22.14 7.48
CA ALA A 456 21.16 -22.77 6.40
C ALA A 456 20.21 -23.15 5.26
N LEU A 457 20.65 -23.01 3.97
CA LEU A 457 19.85 -23.41 2.80
C LEU A 457 19.43 -24.87 2.84
N ILE A 458 20.33 -25.72 3.34
CA ILE A 458 20.10 -27.16 3.50
C ILE A 458 20.61 -27.54 4.89
N ARG A 459 19.75 -28.19 5.67
CA ARG A 459 20.07 -28.63 7.03
C ARG A 459 19.79 -30.13 7.18
N ASP A 460 20.77 -30.88 7.70
CA ASP A 460 20.54 -32.24 8.16
C ASP A 460 19.83 -32.20 9.51
N SER A 461 18.66 -32.85 9.60
CA SER A 461 17.90 -32.96 10.85
C SER A 461 18.50 -33.95 11.86
N ARG A 462 19.47 -34.79 11.44
CA ARG A 462 19.97 -35.95 12.19
C ARG A 462 18.89 -36.99 12.56
N LYS A 463 17.69 -36.86 11.95
CA LYS A 463 16.52 -37.73 12.15
C LYS A 463 16.11 -38.48 10.88
N GLY A 464 17.01 -38.58 9.89
CA GLY A 464 16.76 -39.28 8.62
C GLY A 464 16.04 -38.42 7.57
N TYR A 465 15.95 -37.14 7.75
CA TYR A 465 15.47 -36.19 6.74
C TYR A 465 16.31 -34.92 6.69
N TRP A 466 16.29 -34.25 5.57
CA TRP A 466 16.93 -32.96 5.34
C TRP A 466 15.88 -31.87 5.20
N ILE A 467 16.19 -30.68 5.69
CA ILE A 467 15.31 -29.49 5.59
C ILE A 467 15.97 -28.55 4.58
N HIS A 468 15.26 -28.24 3.50
CA HIS A 468 15.69 -27.30 2.47
C HIS A 468 14.87 -26.03 2.58
N GLU A 469 15.55 -24.88 2.55
CA GLU A 469 14.87 -23.61 2.30
C GLU A 469 14.31 -23.60 0.88
N ALA A 470 13.07 -23.14 0.75
CA ALA A 470 12.32 -23.24 -0.50
C ALA A 470 11.43 -22.02 -0.71
N ILE A 471 10.96 -21.86 -1.94
CA ILE A 471 9.85 -20.96 -2.26
C ILE A 471 8.69 -21.74 -2.84
N GLU A 472 7.50 -21.35 -2.45
CA GLU A 472 6.26 -21.68 -3.14
C GLU A 472 5.92 -20.52 -4.09
N ILE A 473 5.71 -20.83 -5.36
CA ILE A 473 5.24 -19.87 -6.36
C ILE A 473 3.74 -20.08 -6.60
N SER A 474 2.99 -19.00 -6.74
CA SER A 474 1.59 -19.03 -7.14
C SER A 474 1.26 -17.89 -8.10
N LEU A 475 0.21 -18.09 -8.90
CA LEU A 475 -0.28 -17.09 -9.84
C LEU A 475 -1.66 -16.62 -9.36
N ASP A 476 -1.88 -15.32 -9.42
CA ASP A 476 -3.17 -14.71 -9.14
C ASP A 476 -3.46 -13.62 -10.18
N TYR A 477 -4.72 -13.49 -10.58
CA TYR A 477 -5.16 -12.45 -11.50
C TYR A 477 -6.04 -11.45 -10.74
N ARG A 478 -5.49 -10.26 -10.48
CA ARG A 478 -6.13 -9.19 -9.74
C ARG A 478 -5.87 -7.84 -10.38
N GLU A 479 -6.85 -6.95 -10.34
CA GLU A 479 -6.74 -5.58 -10.83
C GLU A 479 -6.24 -5.53 -12.29
N ASP A 480 -6.79 -6.41 -13.14
CA ASP A 480 -6.44 -6.57 -14.55
C ASP A 480 -4.96 -6.93 -14.83
N HIS A 481 -4.27 -7.45 -13.81
CA HIS A 481 -2.89 -7.93 -13.91
C HIS A 481 -2.76 -9.38 -13.46
N LEU A 482 -1.85 -10.10 -14.11
CA LEU A 482 -1.40 -11.41 -13.66
C LEU A 482 -0.18 -11.22 -12.75
N TRP A 483 -0.22 -11.83 -11.57
CA TRP A 483 0.81 -11.70 -10.55
C TRP A 483 1.49 -13.04 -10.28
N LEU A 484 2.83 -13.04 -10.21
CA LEU A 484 3.62 -14.13 -9.66
C LEU A 484 3.84 -13.87 -8.17
N LEU A 485 3.24 -14.70 -7.33
CA LEU A 485 3.38 -14.64 -5.88
C LEU A 485 4.49 -15.59 -5.43
N ILE A 486 5.35 -15.11 -4.54
CA ILE A 486 6.48 -15.86 -3.98
C ILE A 486 6.30 -15.96 -2.47
N ARG A 487 6.38 -17.18 -1.93
CA ARG A 487 6.26 -17.41 -0.49
C ARG A 487 7.40 -18.30 0.01
N PRO A 488 8.29 -17.81 0.89
CA PRO A 488 9.30 -18.64 1.54
C PRO A 488 8.65 -19.78 2.34
N THR A 489 9.16 -20.98 2.13
CA THR A 489 8.70 -22.22 2.78
C THR A 489 9.88 -23.15 3.00
N VAL A 490 9.62 -24.40 3.40
CA VAL A 490 10.63 -25.45 3.48
C VAL A 490 10.15 -26.71 2.80
N VAL A 491 11.11 -27.50 2.33
CA VAL A 491 10.89 -28.85 1.79
C VAL A 491 11.67 -29.85 2.64
N LEU A 492 11.05 -30.97 2.93
CA LEU A 492 11.70 -32.10 3.60
C LEU A 492 12.00 -33.20 2.57
N THR A 493 13.26 -33.64 2.52
CA THR A 493 13.71 -34.73 1.68
C THR A 493 14.32 -35.85 2.50
N ALA A 494 14.37 -37.06 1.95
CA ALA A 494 14.97 -38.21 2.63
C ALA A 494 16.50 -38.21 2.43
N ASN A 495 17.27 -38.30 3.50
CA ASN A 495 18.73 -38.59 3.53
C ASN A 495 19.58 -37.90 2.44
N GLY A 496 19.43 -36.57 2.26
CA GLY A 496 20.21 -35.82 1.29
C GLY A 496 19.84 -36.04 -0.19
N ALA A 497 18.81 -36.86 -0.46
CA ALA A 497 18.24 -37.02 -1.79
C ALA A 497 17.22 -35.90 -2.09
N THR A 498 16.90 -35.73 -3.37
CA THR A 498 15.81 -34.81 -3.78
C THR A 498 14.42 -35.45 -3.62
N GLU A 499 14.38 -36.72 -3.19
CA GLU A 499 13.14 -37.46 -2.98
C GLU A 499 12.37 -36.92 -1.77
N PRO A 500 11.04 -36.75 -1.89
CA PRO A 500 10.23 -36.22 -0.80
C PRO A 500 10.27 -37.12 0.43
N TYR A 501 10.48 -36.54 1.61
CA TYR A 501 10.26 -37.24 2.88
C TYR A 501 8.79 -37.58 3.05
N MET A 502 8.48 -38.85 3.39
CA MET A 502 7.12 -39.39 3.43
C MET A 502 6.64 -39.68 4.86
N GLY A 503 7.36 -39.23 5.90
CA GLY A 503 6.94 -39.43 7.29
C GLY A 503 5.58 -38.80 7.61
N LEU A 504 4.82 -39.42 8.52
CA LEU A 504 3.48 -38.95 8.92
C LEU A 504 3.51 -37.56 9.54
N GLU A 505 4.59 -37.22 10.23
CA GLU A 505 4.84 -35.93 10.89
C GLU A 505 5.29 -34.81 9.94
N LYS A 506 5.42 -35.08 8.63
CA LYS A 506 5.92 -34.11 7.63
C LYS A 506 5.26 -32.73 7.73
N THR A 507 3.95 -32.70 7.86
CA THR A 507 3.19 -31.45 7.91
C THR A 507 3.50 -30.64 9.16
N ASP A 508 3.64 -31.31 10.29
CA ASP A 508 3.92 -30.66 11.57
C ASP A 508 5.36 -30.15 11.61
N LEU A 509 6.31 -30.91 11.09
CA LEU A 509 7.70 -30.50 10.95
C LEU A 509 7.86 -29.25 10.05
N ILE A 510 7.12 -29.18 8.94
CA ILE A 510 7.10 -28.00 8.09
C ILE A 510 6.51 -26.80 8.83
N ARG A 511 5.41 -26.99 9.56
CA ARG A 511 4.79 -25.92 10.37
C ARG A 511 5.74 -25.42 11.44
N GLU A 512 6.38 -26.31 12.17
CA GLU A 512 7.35 -25.97 13.20
C GLU A 512 8.52 -25.17 12.62
N ALA A 513 9.12 -25.63 11.50
CA ALA A 513 10.21 -24.94 10.84
C ALA A 513 9.86 -23.54 10.34
N ILE A 514 8.59 -23.30 9.99
CA ILE A 514 8.11 -21.97 9.57
C ILE A 514 7.70 -21.11 10.77
N ALA A 515 7.07 -21.70 11.80
CA ALA A 515 6.57 -20.97 12.96
C ALA A 515 7.69 -20.37 13.82
N THR A 516 8.89 -20.95 13.78
CA THR A 516 10.07 -20.42 14.48
C THR A 516 10.69 -19.19 13.82
N ARG A 517 10.18 -18.75 12.67
CA ARG A 517 10.73 -17.60 11.92
C ARG A 517 10.08 -16.30 12.37
N TYR A 518 10.90 -15.37 12.81
CA TYR A 518 10.47 -14.00 13.09
C TYR A 518 10.36 -13.18 11.78
N ASN A 519 9.54 -12.13 11.79
CA ASN A 519 9.27 -11.29 10.62
C ASN A 519 10.53 -10.79 9.87
N PRO A 520 11.61 -10.32 10.53
CA PRO A 520 12.84 -9.95 9.84
C PRO A 520 13.44 -11.11 9.04
N SER A 521 13.52 -12.30 9.63
CA SER A 521 14.06 -13.50 8.96
C SER A 521 13.24 -13.91 7.74
N VAL A 522 11.91 -13.74 7.79
CA VAL A 522 11.04 -14.01 6.63
C VAL A 522 11.23 -12.99 5.54
N SER A 523 11.40 -11.71 5.87
CA SER A 523 11.68 -10.64 4.91
C SER A 523 13.04 -10.83 4.24
N ASP A 524 14.06 -11.17 5.00
CA ASP A 524 15.40 -11.47 4.47
C ASP A 524 15.40 -12.69 3.53
N LEU A 525 14.68 -13.76 3.90
CA LEU A 525 14.51 -14.94 3.05
C LEU A 525 13.73 -14.61 1.78
N LEU A 526 12.69 -13.79 1.88
CA LEU A 526 11.92 -13.35 0.72
C LEU A 526 12.77 -12.56 -0.25
N ASN A 527 13.55 -11.59 0.24
CA ASN A 527 14.46 -10.80 -0.57
C ASN A 527 15.50 -11.68 -1.27
N PHE A 528 16.11 -12.61 -0.54
CA PHE A 528 17.03 -13.58 -1.11
C PHE A 528 16.39 -14.37 -2.28
N TRP A 529 15.18 -14.87 -2.09
CA TRP A 529 14.49 -15.64 -3.12
C TRP A 529 14.03 -14.80 -4.32
N LEU A 530 13.67 -13.54 -4.09
CA LEU A 530 13.39 -12.58 -5.17
C LEU A 530 14.64 -12.38 -6.04
N ASP A 531 15.82 -12.24 -5.43
CA ASP A 531 17.09 -12.15 -6.15
C ASP A 531 17.39 -13.42 -6.95
N VAL A 532 17.12 -14.59 -6.38
CA VAL A 532 17.28 -15.88 -7.08
C VAL A 532 16.35 -15.96 -8.30
N VAL A 533 15.09 -15.57 -8.17
CA VAL A 533 14.14 -15.54 -9.29
C VAL A 533 14.60 -14.54 -10.34
N TRP A 534 15.00 -13.35 -9.91
CA TRP A 534 15.42 -12.30 -10.83
C TRP A 534 16.70 -12.63 -11.60
N ALA A 535 17.67 -13.27 -10.94
CA ALA A 535 18.90 -13.72 -11.58
C ALA A 535 18.68 -14.78 -12.69
N ARG A 536 17.50 -15.40 -12.74
CA ARG A 536 17.08 -16.38 -13.74
C ARG A 536 16.28 -15.77 -14.88
N THR A 537 16.13 -14.47 -14.90
CA THR A 537 15.54 -13.72 -16.01
C THR A 537 16.63 -12.97 -16.77
N LYS A 538 16.42 -12.75 -18.05
CA LYS A 538 17.21 -11.82 -18.84
C LYS A 538 16.46 -10.50 -18.92
N GLU A 539 16.85 -9.51 -18.11
CA GLU A 539 16.16 -8.22 -18.02
C GLU A 539 14.66 -8.32 -17.65
N GLY A 540 14.33 -9.26 -16.76
CA GLY A 540 12.94 -9.53 -16.38
C GLY A 540 12.19 -10.47 -17.32
N ARG A 541 12.80 -10.93 -18.41
CA ARG A 541 12.15 -11.80 -19.40
C ARG A 541 12.57 -13.25 -19.24
N MET A 542 11.60 -14.14 -19.34
CA MET A 542 11.77 -15.59 -19.36
C MET A 542 11.14 -16.13 -20.64
N ASN A 543 11.90 -16.85 -21.43
CA ASN A 543 11.39 -17.56 -22.60
C ASN A 543 11.05 -19.01 -22.23
N TYR A 544 9.99 -19.53 -22.82
CA TYR A 544 9.68 -20.95 -22.72
C TYR A 544 9.56 -21.56 -24.13
N PRO A 545 10.34 -22.57 -24.49
CA PRO A 545 11.42 -23.18 -23.69
C PRO A 545 12.54 -22.21 -23.34
N PRO A 546 13.24 -22.39 -22.19
CA PRO A 546 14.27 -21.46 -21.72
C PRO A 546 15.48 -21.33 -22.69
N THR A 547 15.74 -22.38 -23.48
CA THR A 547 16.85 -22.47 -24.44
C THR A 547 16.49 -21.94 -25.83
N ALA A 548 15.21 -21.65 -26.08
CA ALA A 548 14.76 -21.19 -27.40
C ALA A 548 14.98 -19.68 -27.58
N GLU A 549 15.51 -19.28 -28.75
CA GLU A 549 15.56 -17.87 -29.14
C GLU A 549 14.16 -17.29 -29.42
N ILE A 550 13.25 -18.15 -29.91
CA ILE A 550 11.85 -17.82 -30.20
C ILE A 550 10.97 -18.83 -29.46
N GLY A 551 10.16 -18.34 -28.53
CA GLY A 551 9.26 -19.16 -27.72
C GLY A 551 8.15 -18.33 -27.09
N PHE A 552 7.38 -18.95 -26.22
CA PHE A 552 6.44 -18.21 -25.40
C PHE A 552 7.21 -17.38 -24.36
N GLN A 553 6.82 -16.11 -24.21
CA GLN A 553 7.52 -15.17 -23.35
C GLN A 553 6.67 -14.78 -22.14
N PHE A 554 7.33 -14.71 -20.97
CA PHE A 554 6.82 -14.05 -19.78
C PHE A 554 7.75 -12.88 -19.47
N ALA A 555 7.18 -11.69 -19.26
CA ALA A 555 7.93 -10.54 -18.81
C ALA A 555 7.48 -10.16 -17.38
N LEU A 556 8.42 -10.20 -16.45
CA LEU A 556 8.22 -9.77 -15.07
C LEU A 556 8.52 -8.27 -14.98
N ALA A 557 7.64 -7.50 -14.37
CA ALA A 557 7.92 -6.11 -14.06
C ALA A 557 8.82 -6.01 -12.82
N ARG A 558 9.69 -4.99 -12.76
CA ARG A 558 10.56 -4.75 -11.59
C ARG A 558 9.83 -4.16 -10.38
N THR A 559 8.53 -3.94 -10.47
CA THR A 559 7.70 -3.49 -9.36
C THR A 559 7.30 -4.68 -8.49
N LEU A 560 7.31 -4.48 -7.17
CA LEU A 560 6.80 -5.50 -6.24
C LEU A 560 5.48 -5.03 -5.64
N GLY A 561 4.48 -5.89 -5.67
CA GLY A 561 3.24 -5.76 -4.93
C GLY A 561 3.28 -6.61 -3.65
N PHE A 562 2.31 -6.42 -2.79
CA PHE A 562 2.12 -7.30 -1.63
C PHE A 562 0.88 -8.17 -1.82
N SER A 563 0.94 -9.40 -1.32
CA SER A 563 -0.22 -10.27 -1.22
C SER A 563 -0.59 -10.49 0.25
N TYR A 564 -1.88 -10.49 0.55
CA TYR A 564 -2.38 -10.92 1.85
C TYR A 564 -3.35 -12.08 1.64
N LYS A 565 -3.36 -13.00 2.60
CA LYS A 565 -4.33 -14.09 2.60
C LYS A 565 -5.60 -13.54 3.23
N GLN A 566 -6.69 -13.49 2.46
CA GLN A 566 -8.02 -13.39 3.08
C GLN A 566 -8.23 -14.66 3.90
N SER A 567 -8.48 -14.47 5.18
CA SER A 567 -8.78 -15.54 6.16
C SER A 567 -10.11 -16.20 5.86
#